data_9f3f3bc071bb15263e0b77d11c69221f
#
_entry.id   9f3f3bc071bb15263e0b77d11c69221f
#
_cell.length_a   1.000
_cell.length_b   1.000
_cell.length_c   1.000
_cell.angle_alpha   90.00
_cell.angle_beta   90.00
_cell.angle_gamma   90.00
#
_symmetry.space_group_name_H-M   'P 1'
#
loop_
_entity.id
_entity.type
_entity.pdbx_description
1 polymer ?
#
loop_
_entity_poly.entity_id
_entity_poly.type
_entity_poly.pdbx_seq_one_letter_code
_entity_poly.pdbx_strand_id
1 'polypeptide(L)'
;LGLRDPQKILARVDWQGKAIIDEMQRNNEKVIFLVPHAWGVDIPAMLMASGGQKMAAMFHNQGNPVFDYVWNTVRRRFGGRMHARNDGIKPFIQSVRQGYWGYYLPDQDHGAEHSEFVDFFATYKATLPAIGRLMKVCRARVVPLFPVYDGKTHRLTVLVRPPMDDLLDADDTTIARRMNEEVEVFVKPHTE
;
A
#
# COMPACT_ATOMS: atom_id res chain seq x y z
N LEU A 1 -3.17 -18.98 4.87
CA LEU A 1 -3.36 -18.80 3.42
C LEU A 1 -4.70 -19.31 2.90
N GLY A 2 -5.55 -19.91 3.72
CA GLY A 2 -6.88 -20.39 3.35
C GLY A 2 -7.97 -19.40 3.72
N LEU A 3 -8.01 -18.20 3.14
CA LEU A 3 -9.14 -17.27 3.19
C LEU A 3 -10.39 -17.89 2.54
N ARG A 4 -10.87 -19.02 3.09
CA ARG A 4 -12.12 -19.66 2.65
C ARG A 4 -13.34 -18.87 3.12
N ASP A 5 -13.21 -18.16 4.24
CA ASP A 5 -14.29 -17.40 4.87
C ASP A 5 -13.78 -16.01 5.28
N PRO A 6 -14.03 -14.95 4.48
CA PRO A 6 -13.65 -13.59 4.82
C PRO A 6 -14.18 -13.12 6.17
N GLN A 7 -15.34 -13.59 6.61
CA GLN A 7 -15.96 -13.17 7.87
C GLN A 7 -15.12 -13.57 9.09
N LYS A 8 -14.48 -14.74 9.05
CA LYS A 8 -13.59 -15.18 10.14
C LYS A 8 -12.34 -14.30 10.28
N ILE A 9 -11.89 -13.70 9.18
CA ILE A 9 -10.77 -12.77 9.21
C ILE A 9 -11.25 -11.40 9.64
N LEU A 10 -12.35 -10.91 9.08
CA LEU A 10 -12.95 -9.64 9.50
C LEU A 10 -13.16 -9.56 11.00
N ALA A 11 -13.57 -10.68 11.64
CA ALA A 11 -13.73 -10.76 13.10
C ALA A 11 -12.42 -10.60 13.90
N ARG A 12 -11.26 -10.70 13.23
CA ARG A 12 -9.91 -10.55 13.84
C ARG A 12 -9.17 -9.31 13.38
N VAL A 13 -9.85 -8.44 12.64
CA VAL A 13 -9.24 -7.22 12.11
C VAL A 13 -9.93 -6.00 12.71
N ASP A 14 -9.13 -5.17 13.35
CA ASP A 14 -9.54 -3.88 13.86
C ASP A 14 -9.04 -2.79 12.89
N TRP A 15 -9.87 -1.77 12.67
CA TRP A 15 -9.53 -0.65 11.81
C TRP A 15 -9.45 0.63 12.63
N GLN A 16 -8.31 1.32 12.57
CA GLN A 16 -8.17 2.67 13.07
C GLN A 16 -8.11 3.64 11.88
N GLY A 17 -8.95 4.66 11.89
CA GLY A 17 -9.08 5.60 10.76
C GLY A 17 -9.97 5.08 9.62
N LYS A 18 -10.80 4.05 9.83
CA LYS A 18 -11.70 3.49 8.80
C LYS A 18 -12.63 4.55 8.18
N ALA A 19 -13.04 5.56 8.94
CA ALA A 19 -13.88 6.64 8.46
C ALA A 19 -13.31 7.35 7.23
N ILE A 20 -11.97 7.45 7.12
CA ILE A 20 -11.27 8.02 5.95
C ILE A 20 -11.56 7.18 4.70
N ILE A 21 -11.45 5.85 4.82
CA ILE A 21 -11.74 4.92 3.72
C ILE A 21 -13.22 5.01 3.32
N ASP A 22 -14.12 5.01 4.30
CA ASP A 22 -15.56 5.05 4.07
C ASP A 22 -15.99 6.36 3.39
N GLU A 23 -15.35 7.47 3.74
CA GLU A 23 -15.57 8.77 3.10
C GLU A 23 -15.11 8.76 1.64
N MET A 24 -13.90 8.26 1.38
CA MET A 24 -13.36 8.16 0.01
C MET A 24 -14.20 7.24 -0.88
N GLN A 25 -14.75 6.15 -0.32
CA GLN A 25 -15.67 5.27 -1.04
C GLN A 25 -16.98 6.00 -1.40
N ARG A 26 -17.57 6.72 -0.45
CA ARG A 26 -18.80 7.49 -0.68
C ARG A 26 -18.61 8.57 -1.74
N ASN A 27 -17.44 9.21 -1.75
CA ASN A 27 -17.09 10.27 -2.70
C ASN A 27 -16.59 9.72 -4.04
N ASN A 28 -16.45 8.39 -4.19
CA ASN A 28 -15.89 7.73 -5.36
C ASN A 28 -14.49 8.28 -5.75
N GLU A 29 -13.66 8.54 -4.73
CA GLU A 29 -12.33 9.10 -4.91
C GLU A 29 -11.35 8.06 -5.47
N LYS A 30 -10.37 8.53 -6.23
CA LYS A 30 -9.22 7.73 -6.63
C LYS A 30 -8.17 7.76 -5.53
N VAL A 31 -7.76 6.60 -5.08
CA VAL A 31 -6.85 6.42 -3.94
C VAL A 31 -5.65 5.58 -4.32
N ILE A 32 -4.49 5.96 -3.81
CA ILE A 32 -3.28 5.13 -3.79
C ILE A 32 -2.87 4.99 -2.32
N PHE A 33 -2.91 3.78 -1.80
CA PHE A 33 -2.38 3.51 -0.46
C PHE A 33 -0.86 3.47 -0.50
N LEU A 34 -0.23 4.19 0.43
CA LEU A 34 1.18 4.13 0.73
C LEU A 34 1.38 3.12 1.86
N VAL A 35 1.94 1.95 1.55
CA VAL A 35 2.01 0.83 2.49
C VAL A 35 3.43 0.31 2.59
N PRO A 36 4.12 0.48 3.72
CA PRO A 36 5.41 -0.16 3.91
C PRO A 36 5.26 -1.68 4.05
N HIS A 37 6.28 -2.43 3.65
CA HIS A 37 6.30 -3.87 3.82
C HIS A 37 6.25 -4.24 5.30
N ALA A 38 5.26 -5.04 5.66
CA ALA A 38 5.06 -5.55 7.00
C ALA A 38 4.46 -6.95 6.95
N TRP A 39 4.45 -7.62 8.08
CA TRP A 39 3.77 -8.89 8.20
C TRP A 39 2.27 -8.72 7.93
N GLY A 40 1.71 -9.54 7.05
CA GLY A 40 0.29 -9.43 6.69
C GLY A 40 -0.05 -8.29 5.71
N VAL A 41 0.95 -7.70 5.03
CA VAL A 41 0.78 -6.56 4.11
C VAL A 41 -0.30 -6.75 3.05
N ASP A 42 -0.55 -7.97 2.59
CA ASP A 42 -1.58 -8.26 1.59
C ASP A 42 -3.01 -8.26 2.17
N ILE A 43 -3.17 -8.41 3.50
CA ILE A 43 -4.48 -8.62 4.14
C ILE A 43 -5.42 -7.42 3.96
N PRO A 44 -5.01 -6.16 4.20
CA PRO A 44 -5.91 -5.02 4.02
C PRO A 44 -6.46 -4.90 2.60
N ALA A 45 -5.59 -5.07 1.59
CA ALA A 45 -6.03 -5.02 0.19
C ALA A 45 -7.03 -6.13 -0.15
N MET A 46 -6.79 -7.34 0.36
CA MET A 46 -7.70 -8.49 0.16
C MET A 46 -9.03 -8.28 0.86
N LEU A 47 -9.05 -7.70 2.06
CA LEU A 47 -10.29 -7.39 2.78
C LEU A 47 -11.11 -6.32 2.07
N MET A 48 -10.47 -5.24 1.61
CA MET A 48 -11.15 -4.23 0.80
C MET A 48 -11.71 -4.83 -0.50
N ALA A 49 -10.93 -5.66 -1.17
CA ALA A 49 -11.39 -6.36 -2.39
C ALA A 49 -12.56 -7.30 -2.11
N SER A 50 -12.54 -8.04 -1.00
CA SER A 50 -13.66 -8.92 -0.62
C SER A 50 -14.94 -8.16 -0.29
N GLY A 51 -14.83 -6.90 0.13
CA GLY A 51 -15.93 -5.96 0.32
C GLY A 51 -16.40 -5.26 -0.97
N GLY A 52 -15.86 -5.64 -2.13
CA GLY A 52 -16.25 -5.11 -3.44
C GLY A 52 -15.43 -3.93 -3.94
N GLN A 53 -14.44 -3.44 -3.16
CA GLN A 53 -13.55 -2.39 -3.63
C GLN A 53 -12.61 -2.93 -4.71
N LYS A 54 -12.56 -2.26 -5.86
CA LYS A 54 -11.62 -2.60 -6.93
C LYS A 54 -10.21 -2.24 -6.52
N MET A 55 -9.31 -3.22 -6.39
CA MET A 55 -7.92 -3.02 -5.96
C MET A 55 -6.94 -3.32 -7.10
N ALA A 56 -5.86 -2.56 -7.16
CA ALA A 56 -4.73 -2.81 -8.07
C ALA A 56 -3.41 -2.73 -7.30
N ALA A 57 -2.51 -3.68 -7.54
CA ALA A 57 -1.19 -3.69 -6.94
C ALA A 57 -0.12 -4.11 -7.94
N MET A 58 1.14 -3.74 -7.66
CA MET A 58 2.30 -4.26 -8.36
C MET A 58 2.90 -5.43 -7.57
N PHE A 59 3.50 -6.39 -8.27
CA PHE A 59 4.18 -7.50 -7.65
C PHE A 59 5.47 -7.85 -8.39
N HIS A 60 6.38 -8.51 -7.69
CA HIS A 60 7.56 -9.11 -8.28
C HIS A 60 7.32 -10.62 -8.46
N ASN A 61 7.62 -11.13 -9.65
CA ASN A 61 7.51 -12.55 -9.94
C ASN A 61 8.44 -13.35 -9.02
N GLN A 62 7.93 -14.41 -8.43
CA GLN A 62 8.73 -15.30 -7.60
C GLN A 62 9.57 -16.22 -8.46
N GLY A 63 10.80 -16.50 -8.04
CA GLY A 63 11.68 -17.41 -8.77
C GLY A 63 11.17 -18.87 -8.87
N ASN A 64 10.32 -19.29 -7.94
CA ASN A 64 9.65 -20.59 -8.01
C ASN A 64 8.27 -20.44 -8.65
N PRO A 65 8.00 -21.07 -9.82
CA PRO A 65 6.76 -20.88 -10.56
C PRO A 65 5.52 -21.41 -9.83
N VAL A 66 5.66 -22.46 -9.00
CA VAL A 66 4.54 -22.99 -8.20
C VAL A 66 4.15 -21.99 -7.11
N PHE A 67 5.14 -21.40 -6.45
CA PHE A 67 4.93 -20.41 -5.41
C PHE A 67 4.32 -19.13 -6.01
N ASP A 68 4.84 -18.70 -7.16
CA ASP A 68 4.30 -17.54 -7.91
C ASP A 68 2.83 -17.76 -8.29
N TYR A 69 2.49 -18.93 -8.83
CA TYR A 69 1.12 -19.28 -9.19
C TYR A 69 0.18 -19.25 -7.97
N VAL A 70 0.56 -19.91 -6.87
CA VAL A 70 -0.26 -19.97 -5.65
C VAL A 70 -0.47 -18.56 -5.08
N TRP A 71 0.59 -17.77 -4.99
CA TRP A 71 0.56 -16.43 -4.42
C TRP A 71 -0.32 -15.48 -5.26
N ASN A 72 -0.14 -15.50 -6.57
CA ASN A 72 -0.95 -14.69 -7.49
C ASN A 72 -2.41 -15.13 -7.53
N THR A 73 -2.70 -16.42 -7.42
CA THR A 73 -4.07 -16.95 -7.33
C THR A 73 -4.77 -16.44 -6.07
N VAL A 74 -4.09 -16.45 -4.92
CA VAL A 74 -4.64 -15.96 -3.66
C VAL A 74 -4.92 -14.44 -3.76
N ARG A 75 -3.99 -13.65 -4.27
CA ARG A 75 -4.14 -12.19 -4.41
C ARG A 75 -5.27 -11.77 -5.36
N ARG A 76 -5.49 -12.55 -6.43
CA ARG A 76 -6.55 -12.26 -7.42
C ARG A 76 -7.92 -12.80 -7.04
N ARG A 77 -8.03 -13.57 -5.96
CA ARG A 77 -9.25 -14.29 -5.60
C ARG A 77 -10.49 -13.41 -5.47
N PHE A 78 -10.33 -12.16 -5.06
CA PHE A 78 -11.42 -11.20 -4.86
C PHE A 78 -11.51 -10.15 -5.99
N GLY A 79 -10.94 -10.42 -7.16
CA GLY A 79 -11.06 -9.55 -8.33
C GLY A 79 -10.04 -8.42 -8.43
N GLY A 80 -8.98 -8.43 -7.61
CA GLY A 80 -7.87 -7.47 -7.71
C GLY A 80 -7.07 -7.61 -9.01
N ARG A 81 -6.56 -6.48 -9.53
CA ARG A 81 -5.59 -6.45 -10.64
C ARG A 81 -4.18 -6.49 -10.10
N MET A 82 -3.40 -7.47 -10.55
CA MET A 82 -2.00 -7.61 -10.20
C MET A 82 -1.14 -7.36 -11.43
N HIS A 83 -0.24 -6.39 -11.35
CA HIS A 83 0.67 -5.99 -12.43
C HIS A 83 2.10 -6.40 -12.09
N ALA A 84 2.74 -7.14 -13.00
CA ALA A 84 4.13 -7.52 -12.81
C ALA A 84 5.05 -6.27 -12.93
N ARG A 85 6.05 -6.15 -12.07
CA ARG A 85 7.00 -5.02 -12.11
C ARG A 85 7.76 -4.95 -13.44
N ASN A 86 8.02 -6.11 -14.05
CA ASN A 86 8.69 -6.20 -15.35
C ASN A 86 7.88 -5.56 -16.49
N ASP A 87 6.56 -5.43 -16.34
CA ASP A 87 5.70 -4.75 -17.32
C ASP A 87 5.72 -3.22 -17.16
N GLY A 88 6.47 -2.73 -16.19
CA GLY A 88 6.57 -1.31 -15.83
C GLY A 88 5.35 -0.78 -15.07
N ILE A 89 5.35 0.53 -14.81
CA ILE A 89 4.33 1.20 -13.97
C ILE A 89 3.03 1.53 -14.74
N LYS A 90 3.07 1.57 -16.08
CA LYS A 90 1.95 2.02 -16.92
C LYS A 90 0.65 1.24 -16.68
N PRO A 91 0.64 -0.12 -16.61
CA PRO A 91 -0.59 -0.88 -16.35
C PRO A 91 -1.21 -0.58 -14.99
N PHE A 92 -0.40 -0.32 -13.95
CA PHE A 92 -0.87 0.10 -12.63
C PHE A 92 -1.56 1.47 -12.70
N ILE A 93 -0.90 2.47 -13.32
CA ILE A 93 -1.47 3.81 -13.54
C ILE A 93 -2.82 3.72 -14.26
N GLN A 94 -2.90 2.89 -15.31
CA GLN A 94 -4.12 2.67 -16.07
C GLN A 94 -5.25 2.14 -15.19
N SER A 95 -4.96 1.18 -14.31
CA SER A 95 -5.94 0.63 -13.38
C SER A 95 -6.44 1.69 -12.39
N VAL A 96 -5.56 2.49 -11.79
CA VAL A 96 -5.96 3.56 -10.88
C VAL A 96 -6.83 4.60 -11.60
N ARG A 97 -6.47 4.98 -12.82
CA ARG A 97 -7.28 5.91 -13.63
C ARG A 97 -8.68 5.37 -13.97
N GLN A 98 -8.83 4.04 -14.05
CA GLN A 98 -10.10 3.33 -14.25
C GLN A 98 -10.91 3.13 -12.95
N GLY A 99 -10.49 3.71 -11.83
CA GLY A 99 -11.19 3.65 -10.55
C GLY A 99 -10.83 2.46 -9.67
N TYR A 100 -9.72 1.75 -9.97
CA TYR A 100 -9.13 0.83 -9.00
C TYR A 100 -8.34 1.61 -7.97
N TRP A 101 -8.44 1.25 -6.72
CA TRP A 101 -7.58 1.79 -5.68
C TRP A 101 -6.21 1.13 -5.76
N GLY A 102 -5.18 1.96 -5.84
CA GLY A 102 -3.80 1.51 -5.92
C GLY A 102 -3.28 1.06 -4.56
N TYR A 103 -2.50 -0.02 -4.54
CA TYR A 103 -1.79 -0.50 -3.36
C TYR A 103 -0.30 -0.47 -3.68
N TYR A 104 0.42 0.51 -3.12
CA TYR A 104 1.78 0.84 -3.50
C TYR A 104 2.74 0.69 -2.31
N LEU A 105 3.80 -0.09 -2.50
CA LEU A 105 4.80 -0.42 -1.49
C LEU A 105 6.14 0.23 -1.89
N PRO A 106 6.46 1.40 -1.32
CA PRO A 106 7.59 2.23 -1.77
C PRO A 106 8.90 2.00 -1.02
N ASP A 107 8.92 1.17 0.01
CA ASP A 107 9.98 1.10 1.01
C ASP A 107 11.17 0.22 0.62
N GLN A 108 11.15 -0.36 -0.58
CA GLN A 108 12.32 -1.07 -1.12
C GLN A 108 13.36 -0.08 -1.65
N ASP A 109 14.62 -0.44 -1.52
CA ASP A 109 15.74 0.29 -2.13
C ASP A 109 15.76 0.04 -3.64
N HIS A 110 15.68 1.11 -4.41
CA HIS A 110 15.74 1.10 -5.88
C HIS A 110 17.08 1.63 -6.43
N GLY A 111 18.08 1.79 -5.56
CA GLY A 111 19.37 2.38 -5.89
C GLY A 111 19.33 3.92 -5.90
N ALA A 112 20.50 4.51 -6.07
CA ALA A 112 20.70 5.96 -5.95
C ALA A 112 20.22 6.76 -7.17
N GLU A 113 20.12 6.13 -8.35
CA GLU A 113 19.97 6.83 -9.63
C GLU A 113 18.71 7.71 -9.75
N HIS A 114 17.63 7.32 -9.06
CA HIS A 114 16.34 8.03 -9.10
C HIS A 114 15.77 8.30 -7.71
N SER A 115 16.63 8.21 -6.69
CA SER A 115 16.23 8.33 -5.29
C SER A 115 16.80 9.61 -4.68
N GLU A 116 16.04 10.18 -3.75
CA GLU A 116 16.49 11.23 -2.87
C GLU A 116 17.08 10.61 -1.59
N PHE A 117 18.24 11.13 -1.16
CA PHE A 117 18.84 10.75 0.12
C PHE A 117 18.27 11.65 1.22
N VAL A 118 17.34 11.12 1.97
CA VAL A 118 16.62 11.85 3.01
C VAL A 118 16.66 11.10 4.34
N ASP A 119 16.43 11.81 5.42
CA ASP A 119 16.40 11.24 6.77
C ASP A 119 15.42 10.06 6.86
N PHE A 120 15.84 9.03 7.57
CA PHE A 120 15.03 7.88 7.96
C PHE A 120 15.50 7.33 9.31
N PHE A 121 14.72 7.54 10.37
CA PHE A 121 15.13 7.31 11.75
C PHE A 121 16.43 8.05 12.11
N ALA A 122 17.47 7.32 12.50
CA ALA A 122 18.76 7.87 12.88
C ALA A 122 19.78 7.91 11.74
N THR A 123 19.37 7.72 10.50
CA THR A 123 20.24 7.62 9.32
C THR A 123 19.60 8.22 8.09
N TYR A 124 20.27 8.07 6.93
CA TYR A 124 19.75 8.45 5.63
C TYR A 124 19.32 7.20 4.84
N LYS A 125 18.29 7.35 4.01
CA LYS A 125 17.81 6.32 3.11
C LYS A 125 17.64 6.88 1.71
N ALA A 126 18.06 6.10 0.70
CA ALA A 126 17.68 6.34 -0.68
C ALA A 126 16.21 6.03 -0.87
N THR A 127 15.39 7.05 -1.10
CA THR A 127 13.93 6.94 -1.20
C THR A 127 13.46 7.45 -2.56
N LEU A 128 12.79 6.60 -3.32
CA LEU A 128 12.24 6.94 -4.63
C LEU A 128 10.94 7.75 -4.48
N PRO A 129 10.89 9.05 -4.89
CA PRO A 129 9.73 9.93 -4.69
C PRO A 129 8.61 9.72 -5.74
N ALA A 130 8.48 8.48 -6.25
CA ALA A 130 7.55 8.18 -7.35
C ALA A 130 6.08 8.48 -7.03
N ILE A 131 5.72 8.55 -5.73
CA ILE A 131 4.35 8.78 -5.30
C ILE A 131 3.81 10.14 -5.75
N GLY A 132 4.64 11.18 -5.78
CA GLY A 132 4.25 12.51 -6.24
C GLY A 132 3.83 12.52 -7.71
N ARG A 133 4.57 11.80 -8.56
CA ARG A 133 4.17 11.60 -9.98
C ARG A 133 2.90 10.79 -10.11
N LEU A 134 2.74 9.75 -9.30
CA LEU A 134 1.54 8.90 -9.30
C LEU A 134 0.30 9.70 -8.89
N MET A 135 0.38 10.57 -7.88
CA MET A 135 -0.70 11.47 -7.49
C MET A 135 -1.19 12.31 -8.67
N LYS A 136 -0.27 12.98 -9.36
CA LYS A 136 -0.56 13.87 -10.49
C LYS A 136 -1.13 13.10 -11.69
N VAL A 137 -0.46 12.03 -12.11
CA VAL A 137 -0.84 11.27 -13.31
C VAL A 137 -2.15 10.50 -13.12
N CYS A 138 -2.39 9.94 -11.93
CA CYS A 138 -3.62 9.22 -11.62
C CYS A 138 -4.76 10.15 -11.18
N ARG A 139 -4.46 11.39 -10.79
CA ARG A 139 -5.37 12.30 -10.09
C ARG A 139 -5.97 11.58 -8.88
N ALA A 140 -5.10 11.00 -8.07
CA ALA A 140 -5.44 10.19 -6.91
C ALA A 140 -4.87 10.79 -5.63
N ARG A 141 -5.60 10.65 -4.52
CA ARG A 141 -5.09 11.00 -3.20
C ARG A 141 -4.22 9.86 -2.67
N VAL A 142 -3.18 10.19 -1.94
CA VAL A 142 -2.32 9.22 -1.28
C VAL A 142 -2.70 9.08 0.17
N VAL A 143 -2.92 7.85 0.62
CA VAL A 143 -3.37 7.53 1.98
C VAL A 143 -2.39 6.54 2.61
N PRO A 144 -1.68 6.92 3.68
CA PRO A 144 -0.83 6.00 4.40
C PRO A 144 -1.67 4.92 5.10
N LEU A 145 -1.23 3.67 4.94
CA LEU A 145 -1.89 2.51 5.55
C LEU A 145 -0.83 1.52 6.06
N PHE A 146 -1.04 0.98 7.25
CA PHE A 146 -0.12 0.04 7.86
C PHE A 146 -0.85 -1.09 8.59
N PRO A 147 -0.59 -2.37 8.28
CA PRO A 147 -1.07 -3.50 9.04
C PRO A 147 -0.14 -3.82 10.21
N VAL A 148 -0.67 -3.87 11.41
CA VAL A 148 0.04 -4.31 12.62
C VAL A 148 -0.54 -5.62 13.08
N TYR A 149 0.28 -6.66 13.14
CA TYR A 149 -0.12 -7.97 13.65
C TYR A 149 0.39 -8.19 15.06
N ASP A 150 -0.52 -8.49 15.97
CA ASP A 150 -0.19 -8.90 17.33
C ASP A 150 -0.14 -10.43 17.41
N GLY A 151 1.06 -10.96 17.60
CA GLY A 151 1.32 -12.40 17.70
C GLY A 151 0.75 -13.04 18.97
N LYS A 152 0.45 -12.27 20.03
CA LYS A 152 -0.12 -12.78 21.29
C LYS A 152 -1.64 -12.96 21.18
N THR A 153 -2.32 -11.99 20.60
CA THR A 153 -3.79 -12.00 20.48
C THR A 153 -4.26 -12.57 19.13
N HIS A 154 -3.34 -12.77 18.18
CA HIS A 154 -3.65 -13.16 16.80
C HIS A 154 -4.64 -12.21 16.11
N ARG A 155 -4.55 -10.92 16.43
CA ARG A 155 -5.36 -9.85 15.82
C ARG A 155 -4.49 -9.02 14.87
N LEU A 156 -5.13 -8.49 13.86
CA LEU A 156 -4.54 -7.51 12.94
C LEU A 156 -5.22 -6.16 13.16
N THR A 157 -4.43 -5.13 13.39
CA THR A 157 -4.93 -3.75 13.38
C THR A 157 -4.47 -3.08 12.09
N VAL A 158 -5.39 -2.54 11.31
CA VAL A 158 -5.07 -1.74 10.12
C VAL A 158 -5.15 -0.27 10.51
N LEU A 159 -4.02 0.39 10.47
CA LEU A 159 -3.90 1.82 10.74
C LEU A 159 -4.05 2.58 9.43
N VAL A 160 -4.94 3.57 9.39
CA VAL A 160 -5.14 4.46 8.25
C VAL A 160 -4.95 5.89 8.72
N ARG A 161 -4.07 6.63 8.06
CA ARG A 161 -3.80 8.03 8.39
C ARG A 161 -4.43 8.98 7.38
N PRO A 162 -4.56 10.27 7.73
CA PRO A 162 -5.08 11.27 6.80
C PRO A 162 -4.34 11.30 5.47
N PRO A 163 -5.00 11.65 4.37
CA PRO A 163 -4.36 11.79 3.06
C PRO A 163 -3.19 12.78 3.09
N MET A 164 -2.19 12.48 2.28
CA MET A 164 -0.99 13.32 2.10
C MET A 164 -1.19 14.34 0.97
N ASP A 165 -2.22 15.17 1.07
CA ASP A 165 -2.57 16.14 0.02
C ASP A 165 -1.52 17.28 -0.11
N ASP A 166 -0.72 17.49 0.94
CA ASP A 166 0.41 18.39 1.00
C ASP A 166 1.53 18.04 -0.02
N LEU A 167 1.55 16.80 -0.52
CA LEU A 167 2.54 16.37 -1.50
C LEU A 167 2.24 16.78 -2.94
N LEU A 168 1.06 17.31 -3.23
CA LEU A 168 0.65 17.58 -4.62
C LEU A 168 1.59 18.55 -5.33
N ASP A 169 2.07 19.57 -4.61
CA ASP A 169 2.96 20.61 -5.15
C ASP A 169 4.37 20.58 -4.54
N ALA A 170 4.68 19.54 -3.76
CA ALA A 170 5.99 19.36 -3.15
C ALA A 170 7.06 18.93 -4.17
N ASP A 171 8.31 19.23 -3.88
CA ASP A 171 9.48 18.72 -4.61
C ASP A 171 9.80 17.27 -4.23
N ASP A 172 10.65 16.63 -5.03
CA ASP A 172 10.98 15.22 -4.88
C ASP A 172 11.66 14.92 -3.52
N THR A 173 12.49 15.82 -2.99
CA THR A 173 13.15 15.67 -1.67
C THR A 173 12.12 15.73 -0.54
N THR A 174 11.20 16.68 -0.58
CA THR A 174 10.10 16.81 0.38
C THR A 174 9.19 15.58 0.33
N ILE A 175 8.83 15.11 -0.87
CA ILE A 175 8.01 13.90 -1.05
C ILE A 175 8.72 12.68 -0.42
N ALA A 176 10.00 12.46 -0.73
CA ALA A 176 10.77 11.35 -0.17
C ALA A 176 10.83 11.40 1.37
N ARG A 177 11.08 12.59 1.95
CA ARG A 177 11.13 12.75 3.41
C ARG A 177 9.77 12.49 4.06
N ARG A 178 8.69 13.03 3.48
CA ARG A 178 7.33 12.82 3.99
C ARG A 178 6.91 11.34 3.92
N MET A 179 7.30 10.62 2.86
CA MET A 179 7.08 9.17 2.79
C MET A 179 7.78 8.43 3.93
N ASN A 180 9.04 8.78 4.22
CA ASN A 180 9.80 8.19 5.31
C ASN A 180 9.17 8.50 6.67
N GLU A 181 8.72 9.74 6.90
CA GLU A 181 8.03 10.15 8.13
C GLU A 181 6.77 9.31 8.41
N GLU A 182 5.96 9.04 7.40
CA GLU A 182 4.79 8.16 7.57
C GLU A 182 5.19 6.74 7.98
N VAL A 183 6.26 6.20 7.39
CA VAL A 183 6.81 4.90 7.81
C VAL A 183 7.32 4.95 9.25
N GLU A 184 8.07 6.01 9.63
CA GLU A 184 8.57 6.20 11.00
C GLU A 184 7.44 6.24 12.03
N VAL A 185 6.36 6.98 11.72
CA VAL A 185 5.18 7.09 12.60
C VAL A 185 4.51 5.73 12.79
N PHE A 186 4.43 4.92 11.76
CA PHE A 186 3.85 3.58 11.85
C PHE A 186 4.74 2.60 12.62
N VAL A 187 6.06 2.65 12.39
CA VAL A 187 6.98 1.62 12.89
C VAL A 187 7.38 1.91 14.34
N LYS A 188 7.64 3.17 14.72
CA LYS A 188 8.10 3.54 16.07
C LYS A 188 7.33 2.88 17.23
N PRO A 189 5.99 2.85 17.24
CA PRO A 189 5.21 2.24 18.33
C PRO A 189 5.23 0.70 18.32
N HIS A 190 5.80 0.06 17.29
CA HIS A 190 5.67 -1.37 17.01
C HIS A 190 7.03 -2.06 16.82
N THR A 191 8.09 -1.51 17.40
CA THR A 191 9.47 -2.03 17.28
C THR A 191 9.84 -3.06 18.36
N GLU A 192 8.93 -3.44 19.28
CA GLU A 192 9.15 -4.43 20.32
C GLU A 192 8.62 -5.82 19.96
#